data_5a5a4c95e44a4d19765384d355ec4335
#
_entry.id   5a5a4c95e44a4d19765384d355ec4335
#
_cell.length_a   1.000
_cell.length_b   1.000
_cell.length_c   1.000
_cell.angle_alpha   90.00
_cell.angle_beta   90.00
_cell.angle_gamma   90.00
#
_symmetry.space_group_name_H-M   'P 1'
#
loop_
_entity.id
_entity.type
_entity.pdbx_description
1 polymer ?
#
loop_
_entity_poly.entity_id
_entity_poly.type
_entity_poly.pdbx_seq_one_letter_code
_entity_poly.pdbx_strand_id
1 'polypeptide(L)'
;SGVTIDAEGNIWVVDSGCHRIQKFDEDWDFILEVGTEGWGQEKFYFPENIIAESTGTILVVDSSNHSIKRYDEDGEFLLGFGFPGNFDGFMKFPTGVALDKEGNIYVADRDNQRVQIFNEDGQFLSKFGEYGFEEGRLNFPNGIAVQNDGNIIVAEKSQNRLQVFNREGYLQQVIGEMGKRDGQFNCPSSLALDPYGYLFVVDTINQRIQKFDPDLNFVAKWGVIGKEASQFKDPAGIGLSWEPDWAPTED
;
A
#
# COMPACT_ATOMS: atom_id res chain seq x y z
N SER A 1 2.29 10.41 2.80
CA SER A 1 2.76 9.30 1.95
C SER A 1 1.65 8.32 1.66
N GLY A 2 0.95 7.80 2.66
CA GLY A 2 -0.20 6.90 2.51
C GLY A 2 -1.51 7.61 2.80
N VAL A 3 -2.59 7.11 2.20
CA VAL A 3 -3.96 7.54 2.44
C VAL A 3 -4.87 6.33 2.33
N THR A 4 -5.88 6.27 3.18
CA THR A 4 -6.95 5.26 3.13
C THR A 4 -8.26 5.90 3.54
N ILE A 5 -9.37 5.24 3.23
CA ILE A 5 -10.70 5.65 3.63
C ILE A 5 -11.30 4.51 4.44
N ASP A 6 -11.81 4.82 5.63
CA ASP A 6 -12.44 3.82 6.49
C ASP A 6 -13.89 3.51 6.07
N ALA A 7 -14.51 2.55 6.73
CA ALA A 7 -15.87 2.10 6.41
C ALA A 7 -16.95 3.17 6.66
N GLU A 8 -16.63 4.21 7.42
CA GLU A 8 -17.51 5.34 7.72
C GLU A 8 -17.34 6.50 6.73
N GLY A 9 -16.36 6.37 5.78
CA GLY A 9 -16.04 7.41 4.80
C GLY A 9 -14.97 8.40 5.27
N ASN A 10 -14.43 8.24 6.48
CA ASN A 10 -13.38 9.15 6.95
C ASN A 10 -12.05 8.88 6.26
N ILE A 11 -11.29 9.94 6.05
CA ILE A 11 -10.01 9.92 5.33
C ILE A 11 -8.87 9.92 6.33
N TRP A 12 -8.04 8.87 6.28
CA TRP A 12 -6.82 8.77 7.08
C TRP A 12 -5.60 9.06 6.24
N VAL A 13 -4.75 9.96 6.70
CA VAL A 13 -3.56 10.43 5.99
C VAL A 13 -2.30 10.21 6.81
N VAL A 14 -1.28 9.65 6.20
CA VAL A 14 0.06 9.55 6.79
C VAL A 14 0.83 10.84 6.52
N ASP A 15 1.07 11.63 7.55
CA ASP A 15 1.95 12.79 7.55
C ASP A 15 3.36 12.37 8.00
N SER A 16 4.09 11.76 7.05
CA SER A 16 5.39 11.13 7.28
C SER A 16 6.43 12.08 7.88
N GLY A 17 6.46 13.29 7.36
CA GLY A 17 7.43 14.32 7.79
C GLY A 17 7.16 14.87 9.19
N CYS A 18 5.93 14.77 9.66
CA CYS A 18 5.51 15.16 11.02
C CYS A 18 5.35 13.96 11.96
N HIS A 19 5.69 12.75 11.51
CA HIS A 19 5.66 11.53 12.33
C HIS A 19 4.31 11.24 12.97
N ARG A 20 3.22 11.42 12.21
CA ARG A 20 1.84 11.24 12.67
C ARG A 20 0.94 10.72 11.57
N ILE A 21 -0.26 10.31 11.98
CA ILE A 21 -1.40 10.09 11.10
C ILE A 21 -2.51 11.06 11.50
N GLN A 22 -3.36 11.43 10.54
CA GLN A 22 -4.47 12.35 10.76
C GLN A 22 -5.75 11.76 10.16
N LYS A 23 -6.88 11.95 10.85
CA LYS A 23 -8.22 11.58 10.41
C LYS A 23 -9.01 12.84 10.07
N PHE A 24 -9.70 12.81 8.95
CA PHE A 24 -10.61 13.83 8.45
C PHE A 24 -11.93 13.18 8.09
N ASP A 25 -13.03 13.91 8.14
CA ASP A 25 -14.28 13.46 7.57
C ASP A 25 -14.31 13.61 6.03
N GLU A 26 -15.45 13.28 5.41
CA GLU A 26 -15.66 13.36 3.96
C GLU A 26 -15.56 14.78 3.39
N ASP A 27 -15.84 15.80 4.22
CA ASP A 27 -15.75 17.23 3.90
C ASP A 27 -14.34 17.81 4.14
N TRP A 28 -13.36 16.96 4.55
CA TRP A 28 -12.01 17.33 4.94
C TRP A 28 -11.91 18.14 6.23
N ASP A 29 -12.92 18.09 7.10
CA ASP A 29 -12.82 18.64 8.42
C ASP A 29 -11.98 17.73 9.33
N PHE A 30 -11.06 18.32 10.08
CA PHE A 30 -10.15 17.59 10.95
C PHE A 30 -10.91 16.94 12.12
N ILE A 31 -10.67 15.64 12.34
CA ILE A 31 -11.26 14.89 13.45
C ILE A 31 -10.22 14.67 14.57
N LEU A 32 -9.12 13.98 14.26
CA LEU A 32 -8.08 13.67 15.25
C LEU A 32 -6.71 13.46 14.60
N GLU A 33 -5.69 13.43 15.45
CA GLU A 33 -4.35 13.01 15.06
C GLU A 33 -3.76 12.03 16.08
N VAL A 34 -2.92 11.11 15.60
CA VAL A 34 -2.18 10.15 16.43
C VAL A 34 -0.72 10.21 16.06
N GLY A 35 0.12 10.24 17.07
CA GLY A 35 1.55 10.07 16.93
C GLY A 35 2.38 11.32 17.14
N THR A 36 3.59 11.06 17.58
CA THR A 36 4.70 12.01 17.69
C THR A 36 5.98 11.27 17.32
N GLU A 37 7.05 12.01 17.02
CA GLU A 37 8.34 11.42 16.68
C GLU A 37 8.88 10.50 17.80
N GLY A 38 9.33 9.31 17.43
CA GLY A 38 10.06 8.40 18.31
C GLY A 38 9.65 6.94 18.27
N TRP A 39 10.06 6.20 19.30
CA TRP A 39 9.78 4.79 19.51
C TRP A 39 8.66 4.63 20.54
N GLY A 40 7.82 3.62 20.38
CA GLY A 40 6.72 3.32 21.29
C GLY A 40 5.37 3.21 20.60
N GLN A 41 4.34 2.92 21.41
CA GLN A 41 3.01 2.57 20.89
C GLN A 41 2.33 3.75 20.17
N GLU A 42 2.40 4.94 20.74
CA GLU A 42 1.78 6.16 20.20
C GLU A 42 2.79 7.05 19.47
N LYS A 43 3.93 6.50 19.03
CA LYS A 43 4.98 7.24 18.35
C LYS A 43 5.28 6.63 17.01
N PHE A 44 5.66 7.46 16.06
CA PHE A 44 6.08 7.03 14.73
C PHE A 44 7.47 7.56 14.38
N TYR A 45 8.13 6.87 13.46
CA TYR A 45 9.35 7.38 12.86
C TYR A 45 9.31 7.15 11.35
N PHE A 46 8.97 8.21 10.59
CA PHE A 46 8.69 8.19 9.16
C PHE A 46 7.70 7.07 8.77
N PRO A 47 6.42 7.14 9.24
CA PRO A 47 5.40 6.22 8.76
C PRO A 47 5.19 6.41 7.26
N GLU A 48 4.99 5.32 6.50
CA GLU A 48 4.93 5.40 5.03
C GLU A 48 3.57 5.02 4.45
N ASN A 49 2.86 4.08 5.03
CA ASN A 49 1.60 3.60 4.48
C ASN A 49 0.55 3.38 5.55
N ILE A 50 -0.71 3.33 5.12
CA ILE A 50 -1.87 3.12 5.98
C ILE A 50 -2.95 2.40 5.18
N ILE A 51 -3.66 1.48 5.81
CA ILE A 51 -4.80 0.78 5.22
C ILE A 51 -5.89 0.64 6.27
N ALA A 52 -7.15 0.87 5.87
CA ALA A 52 -8.32 0.59 6.69
C ALA A 52 -8.73 -0.87 6.56
N GLU A 53 -9.13 -1.47 7.67
CA GLU A 53 -9.65 -2.82 7.76
C GLU A 53 -11.20 -2.76 7.79
N SER A 54 -11.86 -3.81 7.32
CA SER A 54 -13.32 -3.90 7.33
C SER A 54 -13.93 -3.90 8.75
N THR A 55 -13.10 -4.11 9.76
CA THR A 55 -13.46 -4.08 11.20
C THR A 55 -13.54 -2.68 11.79
N GLY A 56 -13.21 -1.63 11.01
CA GLY A 56 -13.11 -0.24 11.48
C GLY A 56 -11.73 0.15 12.02
N THR A 57 -10.79 -0.79 12.09
CA THR A 57 -9.43 -0.52 12.52
C THR A 57 -8.54 -0.08 11.35
N ILE A 58 -7.36 0.47 11.64
CA ILE A 58 -6.38 0.86 10.66
C ILE A 58 -5.02 0.23 10.96
N LEU A 59 -4.30 -0.16 9.92
CA LEU A 59 -2.91 -0.60 9.99
C LEU A 59 -1.99 0.48 9.44
N VAL A 60 -0.96 0.83 10.18
CA VAL A 60 0.05 1.84 9.83
C VAL A 60 1.41 1.18 9.69
N VAL A 61 2.07 1.40 8.55
CA VAL A 61 3.46 1.01 8.35
C VAL A 61 4.37 2.06 8.95
N ASP A 62 4.94 1.76 10.10
CA ASP A 62 5.91 2.62 10.79
C ASP A 62 7.32 2.26 10.34
N SER A 63 7.67 2.73 9.13
CA SER A 63 8.78 2.23 8.33
C SER A 63 10.13 2.28 9.06
N SER A 64 10.49 3.42 9.61
CA SER A 64 11.79 3.57 10.28
C SER A 64 11.82 2.98 11.70
N ASN A 65 10.67 2.60 12.26
CA ASN A 65 10.56 1.78 13.46
C ASN A 65 10.48 0.28 13.13
N HIS A 66 10.52 -0.09 11.83
CA HIS A 66 10.54 -1.48 11.36
C HIS A 66 9.35 -2.29 11.84
N SER A 67 8.17 -1.68 11.93
CA SER A 67 6.98 -2.29 12.52
C SER A 67 5.69 -1.89 11.80
N ILE A 68 4.66 -2.69 12.06
CA ILE A 68 3.27 -2.38 11.71
C ILE A 68 2.52 -2.11 13.02
N LYS A 69 1.63 -1.12 13.01
CA LYS A 69 0.81 -0.76 14.16
C LYS A 69 -0.65 -0.71 13.79
N ARG A 70 -1.50 -1.24 14.65
CA ARG A 70 -2.97 -1.20 14.51
C ARG A 70 -3.56 -0.24 15.54
N TYR A 71 -4.49 0.56 15.08
CA TYR A 71 -5.29 1.47 15.89
C TYR A 71 -6.76 1.27 15.60
N ASP A 72 -7.62 1.63 16.55
CA ASP A 72 -9.07 1.69 16.32
C ASP A 72 -9.49 3.00 15.63
N GLU A 73 -10.79 3.17 15.46
CA GLU A 73 -11.39 4.34 14.83
C GLU A 73 -11.20 5.66 15.59
N ASP A 74 -10.97 5.57 16.91
CA ASP A 74 -10.69 6.69 17.81
C ASP A 74 -9.20 7.02 17.92
N GLY A 75 -8.34 6.23 17.26
CA GLY A 75 -6.88 6.39 17.27
C GLY A 75 -6.19 5.76 18.47
N GLU A 76 -6.88 4.89 19.23
CA GLU A 76 -6.29 4.16 20.33
C GLU A 76 -5.45 2.97 19.82
N PHE A 77 -4.27 2.79 20.42
CA PHE A 77 -3.36 1.71 20.02
C PHE A 77 -3.89 0.34 20.44
N LEU A 78 -3.97 -0.59 19.50
CA LEU A 78 -4.44 -1.95 19.73
C LEU A 78 -3.31 -3.00 19.72
N LEU A 79 -2.44 -2.93 18.69
CA LEU A 79 -1.44 -3.95 18.43
C LEU A 79 -0.23 -3.35 17.71
N GLY A 80 0.97 -3.87 18.01
CA GLY A 80 2.18 -3.60 17.22
C GLY A 80 2.99 -4.87 17.03
N PHE A 81 3.50 -5.09 15.84
CA PHE A 81 4.36 -6.22 15.51
C PHE A 81 5.46 -5.85 14.54
N GLY A 82 6.48 -6.70 14.42
CA GLY A 82 7.70 -6.40 13.70
C GLY A 82 8.76 -5.77 14.59
N PHE A 83 10.01 -6.11 14.32
CA PHE A 83 11.21 -5.60 14.98
C PHE A 83 12.32 -5.44 13.95
N PRO A 84 13.34 -4.58 14.21
CA PRO A 84 14.46 -4.43 13.29
C PRO A 84 15.23 -5.75 13.09
N GLY A 85 15.32 -6.23 11.86
CA GLY A 85 16.09 -7.44 11.55
C GLY A 85 15.66 -8.16 10.28
N ASN A 86 16.21 -9.38 10.08
CA ASN A 86 15.97 -10.21 8.89
C ASN A 86 15.38 -11.60 9.21
N PHE A 87 15.16 -11.93 10.48
CA PHE A 87 14.48 -13.15 10.86
C PHE A 87 12.99 -13.11 10.48
N ASP A 88 12.30 -14.23 10.59
CA ASP A 88 10.86 -14.30 10.35
C ASP A 88 10.12 -13.47 11.40
N GLY A 89 9.19 -12.63 10.94
CA GLY A 89 8.50 -11.64 11.77
C GLY A 89 9.27 -10.35 12.05
N PHE A 90 10.58 -10.30 11.74
CA PHE A 90 11.40 -9.07 11.82
C PHE A 90 11.35 -8.36 10.47
N MET A 91 11.49 -7.04 10.45
CA MET A 91 11.38 -6.23 9.24
C MET A 91 12.55 -5.26 9.10
N LYS A 92 12.75 -4.79 7.87
CA LYS A 92 13.74 -3.76 7.60
C LYS A 92 13.16 -2.74 6.61
N PHE A 93 12.78 -1.57 7.15
CA PHE A 93 12.11 -0.50 6.42
C PHE A 93 10.92 -1.02 5.60
N PRO A 94 9.88 -1.59 6.23
CA PRO A 94 8.65 -1.98 5.53
C PRO A 94 8.01 -0.75 4.89
N THR A 95 7.38 -0.92 3.72
CA THR A 95 6.83 0.21 2.95
C THR A 95 5.35 0.06 2.62
N GLY A 96 4.93 -1.10 2.17
CA GLY A 96 3.55 -1.39 1.77
C GLY A 96 2.89 -2.40 2.68
N VAL A 97 1.59 -2.25 2.86
CA VAL A 97 0.73 -3.20 3.56
C VAL A 97 -0.55 -3.44 2.75
N ALA A 98 -1.01 -4.67 2.73
CA ALA A 98 -2.28 -5.07 2.12
C ALA A 98 -2.93 -6.19 2.93
N LEU A 99 -4.23 -6.42 2.72
CA LEU A 99 -5.02 -7.45 3.38
C LEU A 99 -5.63 -8.40 2.34
N ASP A 100 -5.76 -9.66 2.69
CA ASP A 100 -6.65 -10.56 1.98
C ASP A 100 -8.04 -10.60 2.65
N LYS A 101 -8.95 -11.38 2.07
CA LYS A 101 -10.33 -11.52 2.57
C LYS A 101 -10.42 -12.28 3.89
N GLU A 102 -9.40 -13.04 4.22
CA GLU A 102 -9.26 -13.80 5.45
C GLU A 102 -8.68 -12.94 6.60
N GLY A 103 -8.28 -11.68 6.32
CA GLY A 103 -7.68 -10.76 7.29
C GLY A 103 -6.16 -10.96 7.45
N ASN A 104 -5.52 -11.77 6.60
CA ASN A 104 -4.07 -11.89 6.64
C ASN A 104 -3.40 -10.61 6.13
N ILE A 105 -2.31 -10.22 6.77
CA ILE A 105 -1.59 -8.99 6.54
C ILE A 105 -0.33 -9.28 5.71
N TYR A 106 -0.27 -8.70 4.53
CA TYR A 106 0.87 -8.81 3.61
C TYR A 106 1.72 -7.56 3.70
N VAL A 107 3.02 -7.70 3.97
CA VAL A 107 3.93 -6.57 4.18
C VAL A 107 5.09 -6.63 3.20
N ALA A 108 5.28 -5.56 2.45
CA ALA A 108 6.49 -5.35 1.65
C ALA A 108 7.66 -4.97 2.56
N ASP A 109 8.46 -5.95 2.93
CA ASP A 109 9.66 -5.83 3.77
C ASP A 109 10.85 -5.41 2.91
N ARG A 110 10.86 -4.09 2.56
CA ARG A 110 11.64 -3.49 1.48
C ARG A 110 13.11 -3.87 1.49
N ASP A 111 13.83 -3.57 2.58
CA ASP A 111 15.28 -3.75 2.63
C ASP A 111 15.70 -5.21 2.89
N ASN A 112 14.74 -6.09 3.24
CA ASN A 112 14.91 -7.53 3.25
C ASN A 112 14.54 -8.19 1.92
N GLN A 113 14.05 -7.42 0.93
CA GLN A 113 13.75 -7.88 -0.43
C GLN A 113 12.74 -9.02 -0.48
N ARG A 114 11.70 -8.95 0.36
CA ARG A 114 10.70 -10.00 0.51
C ARG A 114 9.31 -9.42 0.82
N VAL A 115 8.31 -10.27 0.68
CA VAL A 115 6.98 -10.08 1.27
C VAL A 115 6.86 -11.03 2.46
N GLN A 116 6.36 -10.54 3.58
CA GLN A 116 5.99 -11.35 4.74
C GLN A 116 4.48 -11.34 4.92
N ILE A 117 3.93 -12.46 5.37
CA ILE A 117 2.51 -12.67 5.61
C ILE A 117 2.31 -12.96 7.09
N PHE A 118 1.36 -12.24 7.70
CA PHE A 118 1.00 -12.36 9.11
C PHE A 118 -0.50 -12.62 9.22
N ASN A 119 -0.93 -13.25 10.30
CA ASN A 119 -2.36 -13.31 10.65
C ASN A 119 -2.84 -11.97 11.23
N GLU A 120 -4.13 -11.89 11.54
CA GLU A 120 -4.75 -10.71 12.16
C GLU A 120 -4.13 -10.29 13.49
N ASP A 121 -3.54 -11.24 14.25
CA ASP A 121 -2.84 -10.98 15.51
C ASP A 121 -1.38 -10.53 15.32
N GLY A 122 -0.91 -10.33 14.08
CA GLY A 122 0.47 -9.98 13.77
C GLY A 122 1.47 -11.13 13.95
N GLN A 123 1.02 -12.38 13.99
CA GLN A 123 1.88 -13.55 14.06
C GLN A 123 2.34 -13.94 12.64
N PHE A 124 3.63 -14.16 12.49
CA PHE A 124 4.22 -14.58 11.23
C PHE A 124 3.65 -15.91 10.74
N LEU A 125 3.22 -15.96 9.48
CA LEU A 125 2.71 -17.16 8.81
C LEU A 125 3.71 -17.69 7.79
N SER A 126 4.10 -16.85 6.84
CA SER A 126 4.99 -17.23 5.74
C SER A 126 5.66 -16.01 5.12
N LYS A 127 6.56 -16.28 4.16
CA LYS A 127 7.23 -15.24 3.36
C LYS A 127 7.59 -15.77 1.99
N PHE A 128 7.76 -14.86 1.03
CA PHE A 128 8.36 -15.16 -0.26
C PHE A 128 9.20 -13.98 -0.75
N GLY A 129 9.98 -14.21 -1.80
CA GLY A 129 10.88 -13.23 -2.39
C GLY A 129 12.31 -13.35 -1.86
N GLU A 130 13.21 -13.10 -2.77
CA GLU A 130 14.67 -13.03 -2.55
C GLU A 130 15.23 -11.89 -3.38
N TYR A 131 16.33 -11.29 -2.93
CA TYR A 131 17.00 -10.25 -3.68
C TYR A 131 17.41 -10.69 -5.08
N GLY A 132 17.08 -9.88 -6.07
CA GLY A 132 17.52 -10.07 -7.45
C GLY A 132 16.81 -9.15 -8.43
N PHE A 133 17.29 -9.17 -9.68
CA PHE A 133 16.75 -8.36 -10.77
C PHE A 133 15.90 -9.20 -11.74
N GLU A 134 16.04 -10.51 -11.68
CA GLU A 134 15.33 -11.46 -12.51
C GLU A 134 13.85 -11.50 -12.12
N GLU A 135 13.03 -12.01 -13.02
CA GLU A 135 11.62 -12.28 -12.76
C GLU A 135 11.45 -13.30 -11.63
N GLY A 136 10.49 -13.06 -10.73
CA GLY A 136 10.28 -13.86 -9.53
C GLY A 136 11.18 -13.48 -8.35
N ARG A 137 12.19 -12.63 -8.54
CA ARG A 137 12.98 -12.03 -7.47
C ARG A 137 12.52 -10.61 -7.21
N LEU A 138 12.79 -10.10 -6.01
CA LEU A 138 12.38 -8.77 -5.59
C LEU A 138 13.57 -7.84 -5.40
N ASN A 139 13.39 -6.58 -5.82
CA ASN A 139 14.37 -5.53 -5.61
C ASN A 139 13.67 -4.24 -5.18
N PHE A 140 13.77 -3.93 -3.88
CA PHE A 140 13.09 -2.83 -3.22
C PHE A 140 11.57 -2.86 -3.47
N PRO A 141 10.85 -3.94 -3.04
CA PRO A 141 9.39 -3.98 -3.08
C PRO A 141 8.82 -2.78 -2.31
N ASN A 142 7.79 -2.15 -2.88
CA ASN A 142 7.23 -0.93 -2.30
C ASN A 142 5.72 -1.05 -2.08
N GLY A 143 4.90 -0.80 -3.10
CA GLY A 143 3.46 -1.01 -3.03
C GLY A 143 3.10 -2.50 -3.10
N ILE A 144 2.05 -2.88 -2.41
CA ILE A 144 1.52 -4.24 -2.40
C ILE A 144 -0.01 -4.19 -2.43
N ALA A 145 -0.63 -5.12 -3.15
CA ALA A 145 -2.07 -5.30 -3.16
C ALA A 145 -2.40 -6.79 -3.30
N VAL A 146 -3.53 -7.23 -2.77
CA VAL A 146 -3.99 -8.64 -2.85
C VAL A 146 -5.28 -8.69 -3.63
N GLN A 147 -5.29 -9.41 -4.75
CA GLN A 147 -6.47 -9.60 -5.59
C GLN A 147 -7.50 -10.53 -4.92
N ASN A 148 -8.73 -10.47 -5.41
CA ASN A 148 -9.84 -11.27 -4.90
C ASN A 148 -9.64 -12.78 -4.99
N ASP A 149 -8.81 -13.24 -5.93
CA ASP A 149 -8.41 -14.63 -6.12
C ASP A 149 -7.22 -15.05 -5.24
N GLY A 150 -6.63 -14.10 -4.50
CA GLY A 150 -5.51 -14.29 -3.59
C GLY A 150 -4.13 -14.09 -4.23
N ASN A 151 -4.06 -13.65 -5.49
CA ASN A 151 -2.79 -13.25 -6.08
C ASN A 151 -2.29 -11.94 -5.45
N ILE A 152 -0.98 -11.86 -5.27
CA ILE A 152 -0.30 -10.74 -4.64
C ILE A 152 0.42 -9.92 -5.72
N ILE A 153 0.07 -8.64 -5.85
CA ILE A 153 0.72 -7.70 -6.76
C ILE A 153 1.73 -6.89 -5.97
N VAL A 154 2.99 -6.90 -6.40
CA VAL A 154 4.09 -6.16 -5.78
C VAL A 154 4.66 -5.15 -6.77
N ALA A 155 4.68 -3.89 -6.39
CA ALA A 155 5.35 -2.84 -7.15
C ALA A 155 6.84 -2.78 -6.78
N GLU A 156 7.70 -2.88 -7.78
CA GLU A 156 9.14 -2.75 -7.63
C GLU A 156 9.61 -1.39 -8.16
N LYS A 157 9.80 -0.48 -7.23
CA LYS A 157 10.18 0.90 -7.52
C LYS A 157 11.46 1.02 -8.34
N SER A 158 12.46 0.21 -8.04
CA SER A 158 13.77 0.22 -8.70
C SER A 158 13.78 -0.51 -10.04
N GLN A 159 12.85 -1.46 -10.26
CA GLN A 159 12.77 -2.23 -11.50
C GLN A 159 11.72 -1.69 -12.47
N ASN A 160 10.93 -0.68 -12.04
CA ASN A 160 9.90 -0.05 -12.87
C ASN A 160 8.89 -1.05 -13.42
N ARG A 161 8.52 -2.05 -12.62
CA ARG A 161 7.57 -3.10 -12.97
C ARG A 161 6.67 -3.46 -11.80
N LEU A 162 5.62 -4.20 -12.09
CA LEU A 162 4.83 -4.94 -11.11
C LEU A 162 5.08 -6.43 -11.32
N GLN A 163 5.11 -7.20 -10.25
CA GLN A 163 5.11 -8.65 -10.31
C GLN A 163 3.89 -9.21 -9.58
N VAL A 164 3.27 -10.22 -10.15
CA VAL A 164 2.12 -10.93 -9.58
C VAL A 164 2.58 -12.30 -9.11
N PHE A 165 2.33 -12.62 -7.86
CA PHE A 165 2.65 -13.89 -7.24
C PHE A 165 1.37 -14.58 -6.78
N ASN A 166 1.33 -15.90 -6.79
CA ASN A 166 0.27 -16.62 -6.11
C ASN A 166 0.50 -16.65 -4.58
N ARG A 167 -0.43 -17.23 -3.82
CA ARG A 167 -0.36 -17.32 -2.34
C ARG A 167 0.89 -18.03 -1.82
N GLU A 168 1.45 -18.95 -2.60
CA GLU A 168 2.68 -19.69 -2.27
C GLU A 168 3.96 -18.92 -2.64
N GLY A 169 3.84 -17.73 -3.26
CA GLY A 169 4.95 -16.89 -3.66
C GLY A 169 5.59 -17.27 -5.00
N TYR A 170 4.91 -18.05 -5.84
CA TYR A 170 5.38 -18.33 -7.19
C TYR A 170 4.89 -17.27 -8.17
N LEU A 171 5.83 -16.77 -8.98
CA LEU A 171 5.54 -15.77 -10.01
C LEU A 171 4.50 -16.27 -11.01
N GLN A 172 3.50 -15.43 -11.27
CA GLN A 172 2.45 -15.67 -12.26
C GLN A 172 2.60 -14.76 -13.48
N GLN A 173 2.91 -13.48 -13.25
CA GLN A 173 2.95 -12.47 -14.31
C GLN A 173 3.91 -11.33 -13.95
N VAL A 174 4.49 -10.71 -14.98
CA VAL A 174 5.23 -9.44 -14.88
C VAL A 174 4.53 -8.40 -15.74
N ILE A 175 4.35 -7.19 -15.20
CA ILE A 175 3.65 -6.10 -15.88
C ILE A 175 4.55 -4.88 -15.88
N GLY A 176 4.69 -4.29 -17.06
CA GLY A 176 5.42 -3.06 -17.26
C GLY A 176 6.93 -3.23 -17.31
N GLU A 177 7.53 -2.16 -17.74
CA GLU A 177 8.98 -1.93 -17.86
C GLU A 177 9.21 -0.42 -17.73
N MET A 178 10.46 0.00 -17.65
CA MET A 178 10.81 1.41 -17.59
C MET A 178 10.31 2.18 -18.82
N GLY A 179 9.50 3.23 -18.62
CA GLY A 179 9.04 4.08 -19.73
C GLY A 179 7.88 5.00 -19.37
N LYS A 180 7.33 5.65 -20.42
CA LYS A 180 6.21 6.62 -20.31
C LYS A 180 4.97 6.21 -21.09
N ARG A 181 5.02 5.12 -21.86
CA ARG A 181 3.87 4.62 -22.60
C ARG A 181 2.85 4.03 -21.64
N ASP A 182 1.67 3.73 -22.14
CA ASP A 182 0.63 3.04 -21.38
C ASP A 182 1.13 1.65 -20.99
N GLY A 183 0.94 1.29 -19.71
CA GLY A 183 1.48 0.05 -19.13
C GLY A 183 2.97 0.09 -18.79
N GLN A 184 3.73 1.13 -19.14
CA GLN A 184 5.11 1.33 -18.69
C GLN A 184 5.14 2.17 -17.41
N PHE A 185 6.17 2.05 -16.60
CA PHE A 185 6.30 2.75 -15.32
C PHE A 185 7.64 3.49 -15.19
N ASN A 186 7.64 4.48 -14.30
CA ASN A 186 8.85 5.07 -13.77
C ASN A 186 8.67 5.30 -12.28
N CYS A 187 9.26 4.40 -11.48
CA CYS A 187 9.15 4.43 -10.03
C CYS A 187 7.72 4.18 -9.50
N PRO A 188 7.03 3.05 -9.87
CA PRO A 188 5.71 2.75 -9.31
C PRO A 188 5.81 2.59 -7.80
N SER A 189 4.93 3.28 -7.04
CA SER A 189 5.06 3.36 -5.58
C SER A 189 3.90 2.74 -4.81
N SER A 190 2.67 3.13 -5.07
CA SER A 190 1.50 2.67 -4.34
C SER A 190 0.50 1.99 -5.25
N LEU A 191 -0.19 1.01 -4.71
CA LEU A 191 -1.21 0.21 -5.38
C LEU A 191 -2.51 0.30 -4.60
N ALA A 192 -3.64 0.34 -5.30
CA ALA A 192 -4.95 0.14 -4.72
C ALA A 192 -5.82 -0.70 -5.65
N LEU A 193 -6.62 -1.58 -5.09
CA LEU A 193 -7.60 -2.40 -5.81
C LEU A 193 -9.01 -1.96 -5.45
N ASP A 194 -9.84 -1.80 -6.46
CA ASP A 194 -11.27 -1.62 -6.25
C ASP A 194 -11.98 -2.98 -6.03
N PRO A 195 -13.21 -3.05 -5.47
CA PRO A 195 -13.93 -4.30 -5.25
C PRO A 195 -14.22 -5.10 -6.52
N TYR A 196 -14.17 -4.46 -7.69
CA TYR A 196 -14.34 -5.13 -8.97
C TYR A 196 -13.01 -5.71 -9.51
N GLY A 197 -11.90 -5.48 -8.79
CA GLY A 197 -10.56 -5.99 -9.14
C GLY A 197 -9.76 -5.07 -10.07
N TYR A 198 -10.22 -3.83 -10.35
CA TYR A 198 -9.40 -2.89 -11.09
C TYR A 198 -8.24 -2.40 -10.21
N LEU A 199 -7.04 -2.44 -10.78
CA LEU A 199 -5.82 -1.99 -10.12
C LEU A 199 -5.50 -0.54 -10.50
N PHE A 200 -5.20 0.26 -9.49
CA PHE A 200 -4.71 1.62 -9.64
C PHE A 200 -3.26 1.69 -9.17
N VAL A 201 -2.39 2.22 -10.02
CA VAL A 201 -0.94 2.28 -9.78
C VAL A 201 -0.48 3.73 -9.78
N VAL A 202 0.14 4.16 -8.70
CA VAL A 202 0.82 5.47 -8.64
C VAL A 202 2.17 5.35 -9.35
N ASP A 203 2.28 5.98 -10.51
CA ASP A 203 3.48 6.01 -11.35
C ASP A 203 4.24 7.33 -11.09
N THR A 204 4.97 7.35 -9.97
CA THR A 204 5.45 8.55 -9.29
C THR A 204 6.24 9.50 -10.17
N ILE A 205 7.30 9.05 -10.83
CA ILE A 205 8.15 9.94 -11.64
C ILE A 205 7.46 10.34 -12.94
N ASN A 206 6.55 9.53 -13.45
CA ASN A 206 5.71 9.90 -14.59
C ASN A 206 4.55 10.84 -14.20
N GLN A 207 4.38 11.16 -12.92
CA GLN A 207 3.38 12.11 -12.40
C GLN A 207 1.95 11.75 -12.82
N ARG A 208 1.61 10.45 -12.70
CA ARG A 208 0.31 9.94 -13.14
C ARG A 208 -0.16 8.76 -12.28
N ILE A 209 -1.44 8.45 -12.41
CA ILE A 209 -2.04 7.20 -11.96
C ILE A 209 -2.42 6.41 -13.22
N GLN A 210 -2.17 5.12 -13.23
CA GLN A 210 -2.63 4.20 -14.27
C GLN A 210 -3.65 3.22 -13.70
N LYS A 211 -4.75 2.96 -14.44
CA LYS A 211 -5.77 1.97 -14.12
C LYS A 211 -5.61 0.76 -15.04
N PHE A 212 -5.72 -0.42 -14.44
CA PHE A 212 -5.69 -1.71 -15.14
C PHE A 212 -6.98 -2.48 -14.81
N ASP A 213 -7.46 -3.29 -15.74
CA ASP A 213 -8.59 -4.19 -15.54
C ASP A 213 -8.22 -5.39 -14.63
N PRO A 214 -9.17 -6.25 -14.24
CA PRO A 214 -8.86 -7.41 -13.40
C PRO A 214 -7.87 -8.42 -14.01
N ASP A 215 -7.76 -8.44 -15.35
CA ASP A 215 -6.76 -9.23 -16.07
C ASP A 215 -5.42 -8.49 -16.23
N LEU A 216 -5.30 -7.32 -15.58
CA LEU A 216 -4.12 -6.45 -15.55
C LEU A 216 -3.74 -5.86 -16.91
N ASN A 217 -4.70 -5.67 -17.81
CA ASN A 217 -4.53 -4.88 -19.02
C ASN A 217 -4.75 -3.39 -18.72
N PHE A 218 -3.97 -2.52 -19.37
CA PHE A 218 -4.12 -1.07 -19.24
C PHE A 218 -5.50 -0.59 -19.71
N VAL A 219 -6.16 0.24 -18.91
CA VAL A 219 -7.50 0.80 -19.20
C VAL A 219 -7.43 2.31 -19.37
N ALA A 220 -6.84 3.02 -18.40
CA ALA A 220 -6.85 4.47 -18.36
C ALA A 220 -5.67 5.03 -17.57
N LYS A 221 -5.43 6.34 -17.72
CA LYS A 221 -4.48 7.08 -16.92
C LYS A 221 -4.96 8.51 -16.65
N TRP A 222 -4.53 9.06 -15.53
CA TRP A 222 -4.78 10.44 -15.12
C TRP A 222 -3.52 11.07 -14.61
N GLY A 223 -3.48 12.39 -14.71
CA GLY A 223 -2.42 13.20 -14.18
C GLY A 223 -1.37 13.59 -15.21
N VAL A 224 -0.83 14.77 -14.98
CA VAL A 224 0.34 15.33 -15.64
C VAL A 224 1.12 16.12 -14.60
N ILE A 225 2.39 16.38 -14.85
CA ILE A 225 3.21 17.19 -13.95
C ILE A 225 2.64 18.60 -13.78
N GLY A 226 2.48 19.05 -12.55
CA GLY A 226 2.06 20.43 -12.26
C GLY A 226 1.53 20.63 -10.85
N LYS A 227 0.90 21.79 -10.61
CA LYS A 227 0.32 22.20 -9.34
C LYS A 227 -1.15 22.60 -9.43
N GLU A 228 -1.70 22.58 -10.65
CA GLU A 228 -3.09 22.91 -10.89
C GLU A 228 -3.98 21.68 -10.60
N ALA A 229 -5.30 21.88 -10.59
CA ALA A 229 -6.26 20.79 -10.45
C ALA A 229 -5.99 19.69 -11.49
N SER A 230 -6.12 18.42 -11.11
CA SER A 230 -5.79 17.22 -11.90
C SER A 230 -4.33 17.06 -12.33
N GLN A 231 -3.41 17.89 -11.80
CA GLN A 231 -1.97 17.75 -11.98
C GLN A 231 -1.34 17.17 -10.71
N PHE A 232 -0.24 16.44 -10.87
CA PHE A 232 0.49 15.83 -9.74
C PHE A 232 1.92 16.35 -9.65
N LYS A 233 2.42 16.36 -8.44
CA LYS A 233 3.83 16.55 -8.14
C LYS A 233 4.25 15.49 -7.12
N ASP A 234 5.05 14.53 -7.58
CA ASP A 234 5.57 13.41 -6.80
C ASP A 234 4.47 12.63 -6.05
N PRO A 235 3.41 12.15 -6.76
CA PRO A 235 2.34 11.38 -6.13
C PRO A 235 2.94 10.12 -5.49
N ALA A 236 2.52 9.81 -4.26
CA ALA A 236 3.13 8.75 -3.47
C ALA A 236 2.14 7.71 -2.93
N GLY A 237 0.91 8.11 -2.60
CA GLY A 237 -0.11 7.25 -2.04
C GLY A 237 -1.42 7.34 -2.81
N ILE A 238 -2.22 6.29 -2.74
CA ILE A 238 -3.57 6.22 -3.29
C ILE A 238 -4.48 5.48 -2.32
N GLY A 239 -5.65 6.04 -2.07
CA GLY A 239 -6.76 5.41 -1.38
C GLY A 239 -8.00 5.47 -2.25
N LEU A 240 -8.88 4.51 -2.11
CA LEU A 240 -10.13 4.42 -2.83
C LEU A 240 -11.30 4.43 -1.86
N SER A 241 -12.32 5.25 -2.13
CA SER A 241 -13.63 5.17 -1.46
C SER A 241 -14.60 4.40 -2.33
N TRP A 242 -15.52 3.73 -1.67
CA TRP A 242 -16.60 3.03 -2.32
C TRP A 242 -17.93 3.47 -1.77
N GLU A 243 -18.73 4.06 -2.61
CA GLU A 243 -20.17 4.15 -2.34
C GLU A 243 -20.87 2.97 -3.03
N PRO A 244 -21.71 2.19 -2.30
CA PRO A 244 -22.39 1.03 -2.86
C PRO A 244 -23.33 1.34 -4.04
N ASP A 245 -23.72 2.60 -4.22
CA ASP A 245 -24.73 3.05 -5.18
C ASP A 245 -24.17 3.55 -6.52
N TRP A 246 -22.84 3.57 -6.71
CA TRP A 246 -22.23 3.91 -7.99
C TRP A 246 -21.95 2.66 -8.83
N ALA A 247 -22.99 1.92 -9.17
CA ALA A 247 -22.93 1.03 -10.32
C ALA A 247 -23.04 1.88 -11.60
N PRO A 248 -22.13 1.77 -12.58
CA PRO A 248 -22.36 2.38 -13.89
C PRO A 248 -23.68 1.83 -14.41
N THR A 249 -24.66 2.69 -14.66
CA THR A 249 -25.81 2.32 -15.46
C THR A 249 -25.25 1.94 -16.84
N GLU A 250 -25.44 0.68 -17.23
CA GLU A 250 -25.20 0.25 -18.61
C GLU A 250 -26.08 1.09 -19.53
N ASP A 251 -25.49 2.05 -20.24
CA ASP A 251 -26.01 2.72 -21.43
C ASP A 251 -25.16 2.33 -22.65
#